data_8079f69c9137f3f780f5270ce4bd3036
#
_entry.id   8079f69c9137f3f780f5270ce4bd3036
#
_cell.length_a   1.000
_cell.length_b   1.000
_cell.length_c   1.000
_cell.angle_alpha   90.00
_cell.angle_beta   90.00
_cell.angle_gamma   90.00
#
_symmetry.space_group_name_H-M   'P 1'
#
loop_
_entity.id
_entity.type
_entity.pdbx_description
1 polymer ?
#
loop_
_entity_poly.entity_id
_entity_poly.type
_entity_poly.pdbx_seq_one_letter_code
_entity_poly.pdbx_strand_id
1 'polypeptide(L)'
;MNIKNLFKRQVDIFEVEYILRQFVKECKINMIIHFEVTRTGLVKLYTNKPGLIIGRAGKDINMLTKKFKEECNVKDVRLYEMKNLVSNCGIY
;
A
#
# COMPACT_ATOMS: atom_id res chain seq x y z
N MET A 1 -24.31 -1.18 -18.77
CA MET A 1 -23.58 -1.37 -17.58
C MET A 1 -22.82 -2.68 -17.59
N ASN A 2 -21.70 -2.71 -17.02
CA ASN A 2 -20.90 -3.91 -17.05
C ASN A 2 -20.64 -4.42 -15.63
N ILE A 3 -20.02 -5.58 -15.58
CA ILE A 3 -19.77 -6.25 -14.32
C ILE A 3 -18.90 -5.44 -13.38
N LYS A 4 -18.02 -4.64 -13.92
CA LYS A 4 -17.16 -3.79 -13.09
C LYS A 4 -17.96 -2.90 -12.17
N ASN A 5 -19.08 -2.38 -12.64
CA ASN A 5 -19.87 -1.50 -11.80
C ASN A 5 -20.48 -2.23 -10.61
N LEU A 6 -20.73 -3.52 -10.77
CA LEU A 6 -21.26 -4.30 -9.68
C LEU A 6 -20.21 -4.55 -8.60
N PHE A 7 -18.95 -4.62 -8.98
CA PHE A 7 -17.87 -4.95 -8.05
C PHE A 7 -16.97 -3.78 -7.73
N LYS A 8 -17.36 -2.58 -8.09
CA LYS A 8 -16.50 -1.42 -7.90
C LYS A 8 -16.19 -1.10 -6.44
N ARG A 9 -16.95 -1.68 -5.51
CA ARG A 9 -16.67 -1.47 -4.09
C ARG A 9 -15.54 -2.33 -3.59
N GLN A 10 -15.16 -3.33 -4.36
CA GLN A 10 -14.06 -4.18 -3.96
C GLN A 10 -12.75 -3.62 -4.44
N VAL A 11 -11.74 -3.73 -3.57
CA VAL A 11 -10.40 -3.30 -3.93
C VAL A 11 -9.80 -4.31 -4.88
N ASP A 12 -9.13 -3.83 -5.92
CA ASP A 12 -8.40 -4.68 -6.84
C ASP A 12 -7.05 -5.00 -6.22
N ILE A 13 -6.99 -6.10 -5.50
CA ILE A 13 -5.80 -6.49 -4.75
C ILE A 13 -4.61 -6.74 -5.68
N PHE A 14 -4.86 -7.32 -6.84
CA PHE A 14 -3.78 -7.61 -7.78
C PHE A 14 -3.15 -6.33 -8.31
N GLU A 15 -3.97 -5.33 -8.56
CA GLU A 15 -3.43 -4.06 -9.03
C GLU A 15 -2.67 -3.34 -7.92
N VAL A 16 -3.16 -3.42 -6.68
CA VAL A 16 -2.44 -2.87 -5.54
C VAL A 16 -1.04 -3.49 -5.46
N GLU A 17 -0.99 -4.81 -5.56
CA GLU A 17 0.29 -5.49 -5.50
C GLU A 17 1.20 -5.07 -6.64
N TYR A 18 0.65 -4.98 -7.84
CA TYR A 18 1.44 -4.59 -9.01
C TYR A 18 2.03 -3.19 -8.82
N ILE A 19 1.22 -2.25 -8.38
CA ILE A 19 1.68 -0.88 -8.17
C ILE A 19 2.79 -0.85 -7.13
N LEU A 20 2.62 -1.59 -6.03
CA LEU A 20 3.65 -1.62 -4.98
C LEU A 20 4.94 -2.26 -5.48
N ARG A 21 4.85 -3.31 -6.27
CA ARG A 21 6.05 -3.95 -6.83
C ARG A 21 6.81 -3.00 -7.74
N GLN A 22 6.09 -2.24 -8.55
CA GLN A 22 6.73 -1.27 -9.43
C GLN A 22 7.40 -0.17 -8.61
N PHE A 23 6.74 0.28 -7.56
CA PHE A 23 7.31 1.31 -6.71
C PHE A 23 8.61 0.85 -6.06
N VAL A 24 8.61 -0.35 -5.49
CA VAL A 24 9.80 -0.89 -4.84
C VAL A 24 10.93 -1.06 -5.86
N LYS A 25 10.59 -1.52 -7.05
CA LYS A 25 11.59 -1.71 -8.10
C LYS A 25 12.25 -0.39 -8.49
N GLU A 26 11.46 0.67 -8.55
CA GLU A 26 12.00 1.98 -8.92
C GLU A 26 12.89 2.57 -7.84
N CYS A 27 12.61 2.24 -6.59
CA CYS A 27 13.42 2.75 -5.49
C CYS A 27 14.83 2.18 -5.48
N LYS A 28 15.02 0.98 -6.02
CA LYS A 28 16.33 0.32 -6.10
C LYS A 28 17.01 0.17 -4.75
N ILE A 29 16.23 0.07 -3.68
CA ILE A 29 16.74 -0.05 -2.33
C ILE A 29 16.02 -1.23 -1.69
N ASN A 30 16.75 -1.98 -0.88
CA ASN A 30 16.12 -3.07 -0.14
C ASN A 30 15.08 -2.53 0.81
N MET A 31 13.84 -2.83 0.51
CA MET A 31 12.73 -2.36 1.29
C MET A 31 11.71 -3.48 1.40
N ILE A 32 11.24 -3.70 2.61
CA ILE A 32 10.19 -4.67 2.85
C ILE A 32 8.87 -3.93 2.88
N ILE A 33 7.93 -4.41 2.10
CA ILE A 33 6.59 -3.86 2.07
C ILE A 33 5.60 -5.00 2.17
N HIS A 34 4.67 -4.88 3.10
CA HIS A 34 3.50 -5.73 3.17
C HIS A 34 2.26 -4.86 3.08
N PHE A 35 1.20 -5.44 2.58
CA PHE A 35 -0.04 -4.69 2.57
C PHE A 35 -1.19 -5.57 2.99
N GLU A 36 -2.23 -4.92 3.49
CA GLU A 36 -3.43 -5.56 3.95
C GLU A 36 -4.61 -4.73 3.48
N VAL A 37 -5.65 -5.40 3.00
CA VAL A 37 -6.83 -4.71 2.50
C VAL A 37 -8.00 -5.07 3.42
N THR A 38 -8.66 -4.04 3.95
CA THR A 38 -9.81 -4.26 4.81
C THR A 38 -11.09 -4.33 4.00
N ARG A 39 -12.14 -4.82 4.62
CA ARG A 39 -13.44 -4.89 3.98
C ARG A 39 -13.98 -3.52 3.57
N THR A 40 -13.57 -2.50 4.30
CA THR A 40 -14.06 -1.15 4.04
C THR A 40 -13.30 -0.45 2.93
N GLY A 41 -12.30 -1.10 2.35
CA GLY A 41 -11.55 -0.51 1.25
C GLY A 41 -10.31 0.25 1.69
N LEU A 42 -9.88 0.03 2.91
CA LEU A 42 -8.66 0.63 3.42
C LEU A 42 -7.47 -0.26 3.09
N VAL A 43 -6.39 0.33 2.59
CA VAL A 43 -5.13 -0.38 2.38
C VAL A 43 -4.18 0.04 3.48
N LYS A 44 -3.66 -0.94 4.19
CA LYS A 44 -2.65 -0.71 5.22
C LYS A 44 -1.31 -1.17 4.68
N LEU A 45 -0.34 -0.27 4.67
CA LEU A 45 1.00 -0.56 4.21
C LEU A 45 1.93 -0.67 5.40
N TYR A 46 2.72 -1.73 5.42
CA TYR A 46 3.69 -1.97 6.48
C TYR A 46 5.07 -2.05 5.85
N THR A 47 6.00 -1.25 6.33
CA THR A 47 7.33 -1.22 5.75
C THR A 47 8.39 -0.94 6.80
N ASN A 48 9.59 -1.41 6.52
CA ASN A 48 10.74 -1.10 7.38
C ASN A 48 11.36 0.26 7.05
N LYS A 49 10.92 0.90 5.97
CA LYS A 49 11.48 2.18 5.55
C LYS A 49 10.37 3.15 5.13
N PRO A 50 9.57 3.61 6.09
CA PRO A 50 8.43 4.45 5.75
C PRO A 50 8.82 5.76 5.07
N GLY A 51 9.99 6.30 5.39
CA GLY A 51 10.44 7.52 4.76
C GLY A 51 10.55 7.42 3.24
N LEU A 52 10.91 6.24 2.74
CA LEU A 52 11.02 6.03 1.30
C LEU A 52 9.63 5.98 0.64
N ILE A 53 8.64 5.50 1.36
CA ILE A 53 7.29 5.45 0.81
C ILE A 53 6.66 6.83 0.86
N ILE A 54 6.91 7.57 1.94
CA ILE A 54 6.39 8.93 2.06
C ILE A 54 6.97 9.83 1.00
N GLY A 55 8.29 9.74 0.82
CA GLY A 55 8.98 10.57 -0.15
C GLY A 55 9.13 11.99 0.33
N ARG A 56 9.76 12.80 -0.51
CA ARG A 56 10.03 14.19 -0.16
C ARG A 56 8.71 14.95 -0.08
N ALA A 57 8.47 15.58 1.06
CA ALA A 57 7.25 16.36 1.30
C ALA A 57 5.98 15.55 1.08
N GLY A 58 6.05 14.23 1.27
CA GLY A 58 4.90 13.38 1.10
C GLY A 58 4.51 13.11 -0.34
N LYS A 59 5.38 13.40 -1.28
CA LYS A 59 5.05 13.31 -2.70
C LYS A 59 4.74 11.88 -3.14
N ASP A 60 5.56 10.93 -2.68
CA ASP A 60 5.39 9.55 -3.13
C ASP A 60 4.17 8.90 -2.52
N ILE A 61 3.92 9.13 -1.23
CA ILE A 61 2.73 8.54 -0.61
C ILE A 61 1.46 9.14 -1.21
N ASN A 62 1.50 10.43 -1.56
CA ASN A 62 0.35 11.06 -2.20
C ASN A 62 0.09 10.46 -3.57
N MET A 63 1.15 10.20 -4.33
CA MET A 63 1.03 9.58 -5.63
C MET A 63 0.47 8.17 -5.52
N LEU A 64 1.00 7.37 -4.58
CA LEU A 64 0.51 6.02 -4.37
C LEU A 64 -0.95 6.01 -3.97
N THR A 65 -1.32 6.90 -3.04
CA THR A 65 -2.69 6.99 -2.59
C THR A 65 -3.63 7.31 -3.74
N LYS A 66 -3.22 8.25 -4.58
CA LYS A 66 -4.03 8.63 -5.73
C LYS A 66 -4.21 7.46 -6.69
N LYS A 67 -3.12 6.74 -6.98
CA LYS A 67 -3.20 5.60 -7.87
C LYS A 67 -4.11 4.52 -7.31
N PHE A 68 -3.98 4.24 -6.01
CA PHE A 68 -4.82 3.23 -5.39
C PHE A 68 -6.29 3.61 -5.46
N LYS A 69 -6.59 4.88 -5.21
CA LYS A 69 -7.98 5.33 -5.25
C LYS A 69 -8.55 5.29 -6.66
N GLU A 70 -7.78 5.69 -7.64
CA GLU A 70 -8.27 5.79 -9.01
C GLU A 70 -8.26 4.44 -9.73
N GLU A 71 -7.27 3.61 -9.48
CA GLU A 71 -7.08 2.39 -10.25
C GLU A 71 -7.50 1.13 -9.50
N CYS A 72 -7.51 1.16 -8.18
CA CYS A 72 -7.76 -0.03 -7.39
C CYS A 72 -9.02 0.04 -6.56
N ASN A 73 -9.75 1.10 -6.66
CA ASN A 73 -10.99 1.29 -5.90
C ASN A 73 -10.74 1.32 -4.39
N VAL A 74 -9.60 1.83 -3.99
CA VAL A 74 -9.23 1.97 -2.58
C VAL A 74 -9.84 3.24 -2.03
N LYS A 75 -10.33 3.20 -0.79
CA LYS A 75 -10.93 4.38 -0.18
C LYS A 75 -9.91 5.20 0.58
N ASP A 76 -8.93 4.56 1.20
CA ASP A 76 -7.92 5.28 1.95
C ASP A 76 -6.69 4.41 2.12
N VAL A 77 -5.57 5.04 2.46
CA VAL A 77 -4.30 4.34 2.63
C VAL A 77 -3.69 4.76 3.96
N ARG A 78 -3.19 3.79 4.71
CA ARG A 78 -2.48 4.04 5.95
C ARG A 78 -1.12 3.39 5.91
N LEU A 79 -0.15 4.03 6.53
CA LEU A 79 1.23 3.58 6.51
C LEU A 79 1.72 3.33 7.93
N TYR A 80 2.35 2.18 8.13
CA TYR A 80 2.87 1.79 9.44
C TYR A 80 4.32 1.37 9.29
N GLU A 81 5.11 1.65 10.32
CA GLU A 81 6.49 1.23 10.34
C GLU A 81 6.63 -0.12 11.04
N MET A 82 7.48 -0.99 10.47
CA MET A 82 7.65 -2.35 10.96
C MET A 82 8.84 -2.51 11.89
N LYS A 83 9.47 -1.43 12.29
CA LYS A 83 10.72 -1.54 13.03
C LYS A 83 10.61 -2.41 14.29
N ASN A 84 9.44 -2.46 14.89
CA ASN A 84 9.25 -3.21 16.11
C ASN A 84 8.77 -4.63 15.88
N LEU A 85 8.43 -4.97 14.66
CA LEU A 85 7.91 -6.30 14.37
C LEU A 85 8.94 -7.38 14.63
N VAL A 86 10.16 -7.14 14.18
CA VAL A 86 11.20 -8.14 14.30
C VAL A 86 11.51 -8.39 15.78
N SER A 87 11.69 -7.31 16.54
CA SER A 87 12.00 -7.45 17.95
C SER A 87 10.84 -8.06 18.72
N ASN A 88 9.63 -7.78 18.28
CA ASN A 88 8.45 -8.27 18.99
C ASN A 88 8.07 -9.68 18.62
N CYS A 89 8.52 -10.16 17.50
CA CYS A 89 8.17 -11.51 17.07
C CYS A 89 8.55 -12.56 18.10
N GLY A 90 9.68 -12.38 18.72
CA GLY A 90 10.11 -13.31 19.73
C GLY A 90 9.41 -13.11 21.07
N ILE A 91 8.85 -11.96 21.27
CA ILE A 91 8.19 -11.61 22.50
C ILE A 91 6.74 -12.05 22.50
N TYR A 92 6.10 -11.87 21.38
CA TYR A 92 4.70 -12.23 21.24
C TYR A 92 4.56 -13.72 20.94
#